data_ac190d822286a7c894cffa84b1def386
#
_entry.id   ac190d822286a7c894cffa84b1def386
#
_cell.length_a   1.000
_cell.length_b   1.000
_cell.length_c   1.000
_cell.angle_alpha   90.00
_cell.angle_beta   90.00
_cell.angle_gamma   90.00
#
_symmetry.space_group_name_H-M   'P 1'
#
loop_
_entity.id
_entity.type
_entity.pdbx_description
1 polymer ?
#
loop_
_entity_poly.entity_id
_entity_poly.type
_entity_poly.pdbx_seq_one_letter_code
_entity_poly.pdbx_strand_id
1 'polypeptide(L)'
;MHQLLIVGNGFDLTCGLKSSFVDFYKERERLGRQWSAGDESTIWDIILYDSYQESRSRWCDIEGEIAHWVYGADSEPAAISKCVANWHEFIGDRPTNATYNYQDLEYPDIYSYACSKIGCQIDCGSFASLLKNELISFEKHFSTYLTAQLQQSDDYIEQAAKWGNALLHDEGASSGWSDDSSILNFNYTNPWIELCGKAAVDVRCIHGSLADDNVIFGMDAHKAMEDDVARPFTKAYRILENGVQGSSDARRLAWRYDPYEENTRTGIIKIFGHSLAAADYSYFQSIFDTVDLY
;
A
#
# COMPACT_ATOMS: atom_id res chain seq x y z
N MET A 1 18.54 -17.51 20.13
CA MET A 1 17.18 -17.81 19.60
C MET A 1 16.79 -16.65 18.71
N HIS A 2 16.53 -16.91 17.43
CA HIS A 2 16.20 -15.87 16.46
C HIS A 2 14.85 -15.20 16.79
N GLN A 3 14.80 -13.88 16.71
CA GLN A 3 13.58 -13.10 16.84
C GLN A 3 13.23 -12.39 15.53
N LEU A 4 11.94 -12.45 15.16
CA LEU A 4 11.38 -11.70 14.04
C LEU A 4 10.52 -10.56 14.57
N LEU A 5 10.91 -9.33 14.26
CA LEU A 5 10.10 -8.15 14.53
C LEU A 5 9.32 -7.76 13.27
N ILE A 6 8.02 -7.68 13.38
CA ILE A 6 7.10 -7.22 12.33
C ILE A 6 6.61 -5.84 12.73
N VAL A 7 6.86 -4.83 11.89
CA VAL A 7 6.43 -3.46 12.15
C VAL A 7 5.50 -2.96 11.03
N GLY A 8 4.44 -2.28 11.44
CA GLY A 8 3.52 -1.59 10.54
C GLY A 8 3.41 -0.10 10.89
N ASN A 9 2.53 0.62 10.21
CA ASN A 9 2.41 2.09 10.26
C ASN A 9 2.22 2.65 11.68
N GLY A 10 1.67 1.87 12.61
CA GLY A 10 1.60 2.27 14.01
C GLY A 10 2.97 2.52 14.67
N PHE A 11 4.06 1.97 14.13
CA PHE A 11 5.40 2.29 14.57
C PHE A 11 5.75 3.74 14.23
N ASP A 12 5.56 4.15 12.99
CA ASP A 12 5.83 5.51 12.54
C ASP A 12 4.96 6.54 13.27
N LEU A 13 3.66 6.22 13.44
CA LEU A 13 2.73 7.05 14.21
C LEU A 13 3.16 7.19 15.68
N THR A 14 3.68 6.12 16.28
CA THR A 14 4.19 6.14 17.66
C THR A 14 5.48 6.98 17.76
N CYS A 15 6.27 7.03 16.69
CA CYS A 15 7.44 7.89 16.56
C CYS A 15 7.09 9.36 16.21
N GLY A 16 5.79 9.70 16.12
CA GLY A 16 5.32 11.06 15.88
C GLY A 16 5.21 11.46 14.41
N LEU A 17 5.46 10.52 13.47
CA LEU A 17 5.36 10.81 12.05
C LEU A 17 3.89 10.78 11.60
N LYS A 18 3.48 11.77 10.80
CA LYS A 18 2.16 11.79 10.16
C LYS A 18 2.17 10.92 8.91
N SER A 19 2.18 9.61 9.10
CA SER A 19 2.33 8.60 8.05
C SER A 19 1.02 7.89 7.67
N SER A 20 -0.11 8.31 8.24
CA SER A 20 -1.39 7.70 7.91
C SER A 20 -1.95 8.17 6.56
N PHE A 21 -2.70 7.29 5.88
CA PHE A 21 -3.45 7.68 4.68
C PHE A 21 -4.45 8.81 4.94
N VAL A 22 -5.03 8.87 6.14
CA VAL A 22 -5.92 9.96 6.55
C VAL A 22 -5.21 11.31 6.56
N ASP A 23 -3.96 11.36 7.02
CA ASP A 23 -3.19 12.59 7.04
C ASP A 23 -2.80 13.03 5.61
N PHE A 24 -2.39 12.08 4.78
CA PHE A 24 -2.13 12.33 3.36
C PHE A 24 -3.39 12.78 2.62
N TYR A 25 -4.53 12.09 2.82
CA TYR A 25 -5.80 12.46 2.21
C TYR A 25 -6.20 13.91 2.54
N LYS A 26 -6.04 14.36 3.78
CA LYS A 26 -6.37 15.75 4.16
C LYS A 26 -5.61 16.80 3.35
N GLU A 27 -4.37 16.52 2.96
CA GLU A 27 -3.61 17.42 2.09
C GLU A 27 -4.15 17.42 0.64
N ARG A 28 -4.70 16.29 0.20
CA ARG A 28 -5.20 16.10 -1.16
C ARG A 28 -6.71 16.27 -1.33
N GLU A 29 -7.47 16.38 -0.24
CA GLU A 29 -8.94 16.48 -0.27
C GLU A 29 -9.44 17.56 -1.25
N ARG A 30 -8.76 18.70 -1.31
CA ARG A 30 -9.10 19.78 -2.24
C ARG A 30 -8.98 19.35 -3.72
N LEU A 31 -8.01 18.53 -4.04
CA LEU A 31 -7.78 18.04 -5.41
C LEU A 31 -8.87 17.07 -5.85
N GLY A 32 -9.32 16.18 -4.96
CA GLY A 32 -10.45 15.31 -5.23
C GLY A 32 -11.77 16.08 -5.39
N ARG A 33 -11.99 17.08 -4.51
CA ARG A 33 -13.21 17.91 -4.52
C ARG A 33 -13.33 18.85 -5.71
N GLN A 34 -12.23 19.40 -6.20
CA GLN A 34 -12.20 20.47 -7.21
C GLN A 34 -11.11 20.20 -8.23
N TRP A 35 -11.11 18.99 -8.79
CA TRP A 35 -10.15 18.66 -9.81
C TRP A 35 -10.34 19.53 -11.06
N SER A 36 -9.25 19.85 -11.74
CA SER A 36 -9.28 20.51 -13.03
C SER A 36 -8.24 19.90 -13.98
N ALA A 37 -8.56 19.93 -15.27
CA ALA A 37 -7.65 19.43 -16.27
C ALA A 37 -6.34 20.23 -16.23
N GLY A 38 -5.22 19.55 -15.91
CA GLY A 38 -3.89 20.16 -15.85
C GLY A 38 -3.36 20.47 -14.45
N ASP A 39 -4.13 20.20 -13.38
CA ASP A 39 -3.60 20.19 -12.02
C ASP A 39 -2.94 18.83 -11.67
N GLU A 40 -2.44 18.71 -10.44
CA GLU A 40 -1.78 17.49 -9.93
C GLU A 40 -2.77 16.42 -9.44
N SER A 41 -4.08 16.58 -9.75
CA SER A 41 -5.10 15.60 -9.37
C SER A 41 -4.91 14.30 -10.13
N THR A 42 -5.14 13.21 -9.44
CA THR A 42 -5.27 11.87 -10.02
C THR A 42 -6.72 11.40 -9.93
N ILE A 43 -7.10 10.40 -10.69
CA ILE A 43 -8.43 9.79 -10.55
C ILE A 43 -8.64 9.21 -9.14
N TRP A 44 -7.58 8.80 -8.46
CA TRP A 44 -7.64 8.27 -7.09
C TRP A 44 -7.96 9.34 -6.05
N ASP A 45 -7.61 10.61 -6.31
CA ASP A 45 -8.05 11.72 -5.45
C ASP A 45 -9.57 11.88 -5.49
N ILE A 46 -10.17 11.73 -6.68
CA ILE A 46 -11.63 11.80 -6.89
C ILE A 46 -12.32 10.60 -6.24
N ILE A 47 -11.83 9.40 -6.53
CA ILE A 47 -12.36 8.14 -5.96
C ILE A 47 -12.38 8.20 -4.44
N LEU A 48 -11.26 8.57 -3.83
CA LEU A 48 -11.15 8.64 -2.38
C LEU A 48 -12.00 9.76 -1.78
N TYR A 49 -12.17 10.88 -2.50
CA TYR A 49 -13.06 11.95 -2.06
C TYR A 49 -14.51 11.47 -2.03
N ASP A 50 -14.99 10.83 -3.10
CA ASP A 50 -16.36 10.32 -3.19
C ASP A 50 -16.62 9.25 -2.12
N SER A 51 -15.73 8.26 -1.99
CA SER A 51 -15.82 7.21 -0.97
C SER A 51 -15.85 7.78 0.46
N TYR A 52 -15.01 8.78 0.74
CA TYR A 52 -14.98 9.43 2.05
C TYR A 52 -16.30 10.18 2.36
N GLN A 53 -16.91 10.81 1.38
CA GLN A 53 -18.20 11.49 1.55
C GLN A 53 -19.34 10.49 1.79
N GLU A 54 -19.34 9.37 1.10
CA GLU A 54 -20.38 8.33 1.19
C GLU A 54 -20.34 7.58 2.52
N SER A 55 -19.16 7.11 2.90
CA SER A 55 -18.99 6.25 4.08
C SER A 55 -19.06 7.03 5.39
N ARG A 56 -18.86 8.37 5.37
CA ARG A 56 -18.62 9.21 6.55
C ARG A 56 -17.56 8.60 7.49
N SER A 57 -16.83 7.64 7.00
CA SER A 57 -15.74 6.96 7.68
C SER A 57 -14.54 7.90 7.69
N ARG A 58 -13.90 8.04 8.85
CA ARG A 58 -12.63 8.78 8.94
C ARG A 58 -11.43 7.95 8.48
N TRP A 59 -11.69 6.81 7.87
CA TRP A 59 -10.68 5.87 7.43
C TRP A 59 -10.59 5.91 5.90
N CYS A 60 -9.47 6.35 5.37
CA CYS A 60 -9.14 6.23 3.96
C CYS A 60 -8.39 4.91 3.76
N ASP A 61 -9.05 3.95 3.15
CA ASP A 61 -8.48 2.64 2.81
C ASP A 61 -8.26 2.56 1.29
N ILE A 62 -7.10 3.05 0.84
CA ILE A 62 -6.74 3.03 -0.59
C ILE A 62 -6.71 1.60 -1.15
N GLU A 63 -6.31 0.61 -0.35
CA GLU A 63 -6.21 -0.77 -0.81
C GLU A 63 -7.59 -1.40 -0.97
N GLY A 64 -8.52 -1.10 -0.06
CA GLY A 64 -9.93 -1.45 -0.18
C GLY A 64 -10.59 -0.79 -1.39
N GLU A 65 -10.30 0.49 -1.65
CA GLU A 65 -10.80 1.18 -2.85
C GLU A 65 -10.24 0.57 -4.14
N ILE A 66 -8.96 0.24 -4.18
CA ILE A 66 -8.39 -0.48 -5.32
C ILE A 66 -9.16 -1.78 -5.57
N ALA A 67 -9.37 -2.58 -4.53
CA ALA A 67 -10.11 -3.83 -4.65
C ALA A 67 -11.56 -3.62 -5.12
N HIS A 68 -12.26 -2.63 -4.57
CA HIS A 68 -13.62 -2.27 -4.98
C HIS A 68 -13.69 -1.89 -6.47
N TRP A 69 -12.76 -1.08 -6.94
CA TRP A 69 -12.79 -0.57 -8.31
C TRP A 69 -12.44 -1.63 -9.35
N VAL A 70 -11.45 -2.47 -9.09
CA VAL A 70 -10.89 -3.36 -10.13
C VAL A 70 -11.26 -4.84 -9.96
N TYR A 71 -11.70 -5.26 -8.79
CA TYR A 71 -12.03 -6.66 -8.51
C TYR A 71 -13.47 -6.85 -8.04
N GLY A 72 -14.00 -5.92 -7.22
CA GLY A 72 -15.33 -6.04 -6.60
C GLY A 72 -15.31 -6.91 -5.33
N ALA A 73 -16.49 -7.28 -4.87
CA ALA A 73 -16.70 -8.19 -3.74
C ALA A 73 -17.37 -9.48 -4.21
N ASP A 74 -17.40 -10.52 -3.37
CA ASP A 74 -17.94 -11.86 -3.72
C ASP A 74 -19.35 -11.86 -4.32
N SER A 75 -20.15 -10.83 -4.06
CA SER A 75 -21.53 -10.68 -4.56
C SER A 75 -21.73 -9.46 -5.46
N GLU A 76 -20.71 -8.63 -5.65
CA GLU A 76 -20.81 -7.39 -6.43
C GLU A 76 -19.71 -7.33 -7.50
N PRO A 77 -20.04 -6.97 -8.76
CA PRO A 77 -19.05 -6.77 -9.80
C PRO A 77 -18.17 -5.57 -9.47
N ALA A 78 -16.95 -5.59 -9.99
CA ALA A 78 -16.01 -4.47 -9.90
C ALA A 78 -16.66 -3.14 -10.35
N ALA A 79 -16.37 -2.06 -9.64
CA ALA A 79 -16.93 -0.74 -9.94
C ALA A 79 -16.59 -0.29 -11.37
N ILE A 80 -15.40 -0.63 -11.88
CA ILE A 80 -15.00 -0.37 -13.27
C ILE A 80 -15.98 -0.97 -14.29
N SER A 81 -16.49 -2.18 -14.06
CA SER A 81 -17.44 -2.83 -14.98
C SER A 81 -18.78 -2.12 -14.98
N LYS A 82 -19.29 -1.75 -13.80
CA LYS A 82 -20.51 -0.94 -13.66
C LYS A 82 -20.35 0.41 -14.34
N CYS A 83 -19.21 1.08 -14.07
CA CYS A 83 -18.88 2.38 -14.62
C CYS A 83 -18.88 2.34 -16.16
N VAL A 84 -18.18 1.39 -16.77
CA VAL A 84 -18.12 1.27 -18.23
C VAL A 84 -19.50 0.93 -18.84
N ALA A 85 -20.29 0.06 -18.21
CA ALA A 85 -21.63 -0.26 -18.66
C ALA A 85 -22.55 0.98 -18.63
N ASN A 86 -22.57 1.72 -17.52
CA ASN A 86 -23.34 2.95 -17.38
C ASN A 86 -22.90 4.03 -18.39
N TRP A 87 -21.58 4.09 -18.67
CA TRP A 87 -21.05 4.98 -19.69
C TRP A 87 -21.58 4.64 -21.09
N HIS A 88 -21.55 3.37 -21.49
CA HIS A 88 -22.04 2.92 -22.78
C HIS A 88 -23.55 3.17 -22.94
N GLU A 89 -24.33 2.95 -21.89
CA GLU A 89 -25.76 3.27 -21.89
C GLU A 89 -26.00 4.78 -22.04
N PHE A 90 -25.22 5.60 -21.32
CA PHE A 90 -25.34 7.05 -21.35
C PHE A 90 -24.98 7.65 -22.69
N ILE A 91 -23.87 7.24 -23.31
CA ILE A 91 -23.49 7.74 -24.64
C ILE A 91 -24.40 7.22 -25.74
N GLY A 92 -24.89 5.96 -25.67
CA GLY A 92 -25.71 5.31 -26.69
C GLY A 92 -25.16 5.51 -28.09
N ASP A 93 -26.02 5.91 -29.03
CA ASP A 93 -25.66 6.21 -30.41
C ASP A 93 -25.22 7.68 -30.64
N ARG A 94 -24.89 8.40 -29.57
CA ARG A 94 -24.48 9.82 -29.69
C ARG A 94 -23.12 9.93 -30.39
N PRO A 95 -22.93 10.99 -31.20
CA PRO A 95 -21.67 11.20 -31.90
C PRO A 95 -20.54 11.50 -30.89
N THR A 96 -19.32 11.03 -31.21
CA THR A 96 -18.13 11.16 -30.36
C THR A 96 -17.71 12.61 -30.04
N ASN A 97 -18.23 13.59 -30.79
CA ASN A 97 -17.98 15.03 -30.60
C ASN A 97 -19.13 15.73 -29.85
N ALA A 98 -20.10 15.00 -29.30
CA ALA A 98 -21.17 15.57 -28.50
C ALA A 98 -20.61 16.12 -27.18
N THR A 99 -21.20 17.22 -26.71
CA THR A 99 -20.96 17.69 -25.33
C THR A 99 -21.85 16.89 -24.40
N TYR A 100 -21.24 16.26 -23.41
CA TYR A 100 -21.93 15.45 -22.42
C TYR A 100 -22.17 16.23 -21.13
N ASN A 101 -23.38 16.10 -20.57
CA ASN A 101 -23.65 16.51 -19.19
C ASN A 101 -23.54 15.28 -18.29
N TYR A 102 -22.46 15.19 -17.53
CA TYR A 102 -22.15 14.05 -16.68
C TYR A 102 -22.94 13.98 -15.37
N GLN A 103 -23.70 15.03 -15.03
CA GLN A 103 -24.40 15.16 -13.73
C GLN A 103 -25.46 14.09 -13.48
N ASP A 104 -25.93 13.43 -14.55
CA ASP A 104 -26.94 12.35 -14.44
C ASP A 104 -26.29 10.97 -14.21
N LEU A 105 -24.96 10.89 -14.16
CA LEU A 105 -24.21 9.65 -13.95
C LEU A 105 -23.90 9.45 -12.47
N GLU A 106 -23.73 8.19 -12.07
CA GLU A 106 -23.36 7.81 -10.70
C GLU A 106 -22.01 8.42 -10.27
N TYR A 107 -21.04 8.52 -11.22
CA TYR A 107 -19.68 9.03 -10.96
C TYR A 107 -19.33 10.15 -11.95
N PRO A 108 -19.98 11.32 -11.90
CA PRO A 108 -19.83 12.36 -12.94
C PRO A 108 -18.39 12.88 -13.09
N ASP A 109 -17.68 13.07 -11.99
CA ASP A 109 -16.33 13.61 -11.99
C ASP A 109 -15.32 12.56 -12.50
N ILE A 110 -15.51 11.30 -12.19
CA ILE A 110 -14.69 10.18 -12.69
C ILE A 110 -14.81 10.05 -14.21
N TYR A 111 -16.03 10.13 -14.77
CA TYR A 111 -16.21 10.10 -16.22
C TYR A 111 -15.62 11.32 -16.89
N SER A 112 -15.83 12.49 -16.33
CA SER A 112 -15.26 13.73 -16.87
C SER A 112 -13.72 13.67 -16.88
N TYR A 113 -13.12 13.16 -15.80
CA TYR A 113 -11.68 12.95 -15.69
C TYR A 113 -11.20 11.94 -16.75
N ALA A 114 -11.83 10.75 -16.81
CA ALA A 114 -11.45 9.69 -17.74
C ALA A 114 -11.53 10.18 -19.21
N CYS A 115 -12.63 10.84 -19.59
CA CYS A 115 -12.79 11.42 -20.93
C CYS A 115 -11.70 12.45 -21.26
N SER A 116 -11.26 13.23 -20.28
CA SER A 116 -10.18 14.20 -20.48
C SER A 116 -8.82 13.55 -20.74
N LYS A 117 -8.58 12.35 -20.22
CA LYS A 117 -7.30 11.62 -20.29
C LYS A 117 -7.24 10.62 -21.47
N ILE A 118 -8.29 9.85 -21.67
CA ILE A 118 -8.31 8.75 -22.64
C ILE A 118 -9.39 8.90 -23.73
N GLY A 119 -10.13 10.01 -23.72
CA GLY A 119 -11.25 10.27 -24.65
C GLY A 119 -12.52 9.53 -24.25
N CYS A 120 -13.60 9.78 -24.99
CA CYS A 120 -14.93 9.29 -24.62
C CYS A 120 -15.22 7.84 -25.11
N GLN A 121 -14.27 7.14 -25.71
CA GLN A 121 -14.39 5.71 -26.02
C GLN A 121 -13.78 4.88 -24.89
N ILE A 122 -14.54 4.75 -23.82
CA ILE A 122 -14.08 4.08 -22.59
C ILE A 122 -14.52 2.61 -22.62
N ASP A 123 -13.57 1.69 -22.55
CA ASP A 123 -13.78 0.26 -22.28
C ASP A 123 -13.04 -0.14 -20.97
N CYS A 124 -13.31 -1.34 -20.46
CA CYS A 124 -12.69 -1.81 -19.22
C CYS A 124 -11.15 -1.84 -19.29
N GLY A 125 -10.56 -2.17 -20.42
CA GLY A 125 -9.10 -2.26 -20.57
C GLY A 125 -8.45 -0.89 -20.58
N SER A 126 -8.98 0.06 -21.34
CA SER A 126 -8.48 1.45 -21.40
C SER A 126 -8.67 2.14 -20.02
N PHE A 127 -9.78 1.89 -19.36
CA PHE A 127 -10.04 2.47 -18.05
C PHE A 127 -9.17 1.85 -16.96
N ALA A 128 -8.96 0.53 -16.96
CA ALA A 128 -8.03 -0.12 -16.05
C ALA A 128 -6.59 0.39 -16.24
N SER A 129 -6.18 0.59 -17.48
CA SER A 129 -4.88 1.17 -17.80
C SER A 129 -4.74 2.59 -17.26
N LEU A 130 -5.78 3.41 -17.37
CA LEU A 130 -5.82 4.74 -16.76
C LEU A 130 -5.68 4.63 -15.23
N LEU A 131 -6.52 3.83 -14.58
CA LEU A 131 -6.48 3.63 -13.12
C LEU A 131 -5.07 3.21 -12.64
N LYS A 132 -4.41 2.29 -13.37
CA LYS A 132 -3.06 1.84 -13.03
C LYS A 132 -2.03 2.96 -13.16
N ASN A 133 -2.04 3.70 -14.27
CA ASN A 133 -1.09 4.80 -14.49
C ASN A 133 -1.26 5.91 -13.45
N GLU A 134 -2.49 6.24 -13.15
CA GLU A 134 -2.83 7.24 -12.13
C GLU A 134 -2.50 6.75 -10.71
N LEU A 135 -2.55 5.42 -10.43
CA LEU A 135 -2.11 4.85 -9.18
C LEU A 135 -0.60 5.06 -8.97
N ILE A 136 0.20 4.83 -10.00
CA ILE A 136 1.65 5.09 -9.96
C ILE A 136 1.94 6.58 -9.67
N SER A 137 1.15 7.48 -10.25
CA SER A 137 1.27 8.91 -9.97
C SER A 137 0.87 9.24 -8.53
N PHE A 138 -0.19 8.62 -8.03
CA PHE A 138 -0.68 8.79 -6.66
C PHE A 138 0.34 8.28 -5.63
N GLU A 139 1.01 7.15 -5.88
CA GLU A 139 2.11 6.62 -5.07
C GLU A 139 3.30 7.58 -4.99
N LYS A 140 3.64 8.26 -6.09
CA LYS A 140 4.68 9.28 -6.09
C LYS A 140 4.30 10.49 -5.25
N HIS A 141 3.04 10.91 -5.28
CA HIS A 141 2.56 11.98 -4.40
C HIS A 141 2.64 11.57 -2.94
N PHE A 142 2.28 10.32 -2.62
CA PHE A 142 2.41 9.80 -1.27
C PHE A 142 3.88 9.72 -0.81
N SER A 143 4.77 9.27 -1.68
CA SER A 143 6.22 9.26 -1.40
C SER A 143 6.76 10.66 -1.13
N THR A 144 6.34 11.64 -1.93
CA THR A 144 6.71 13.06 -1.74
C THR A 144 6.20 13.59 -0.41
N TYR A 145 4.94 13.29 -0.08
CA TYR A 145 4.33 13.66 1.20
C TYR A 145 5.10 13.09 2.39
N LEU A 146 5.36 11.77 2.40
CA LEU A 146 6.08 11.13 3.50
C LEU A 146 7.52 11.66 3.64
N THR A 147 8.19 11.91 2.52
CA THR A 147 9.52 12.51 2.53
C THR A 147 9.51 13.90 3.18
N ALA A 148 8.50 14.71 2.88
CA ALA A 148 8.33 16.01 3.52
C ALA A 148 8.03 15.89 5.02
N GLN A 149 7.22 14.89 5.44
CA GLN A 149 6.96 14.63 6.85
C GLN A 149 8.24 14.22 7.60
N LEU A 150 9.07 13.35 7.01
CA LEU A 150 10.37 12.98 7.58
C LEU A 150 11.31 14.17 7.74
N GLN A 151 11.38 15.05 6.73
CA GLN A 151 12.22 16.25 6.78
C GLN A 151 11.78 17.28 7.83
N GLN A 152 10.48 17.27 8.18
CA GLN A 152 9.89 18.19 9.17
C GLN A 152 9.92 17.62 10.60
N SER A 153 10.27 16.35 10.77
CA SER A 153 10.28 15.67 12.06
C SER A 153 11.71 15.54 12.59
N ASP A 154 12.12 16.52 13.41
CA ASP A 154 13.49 16.59 13.94
C ASP A 154 13.84 15.42 14.88
N ASP A 155 12.85 14.81 15.53
CA ASP A 155 13.02 13.77 16.56
C ASP A 155 12.59 12.36 16.11
N TYR A 156 12.13 12.18 14.86
CA TYR A 156 11.66 10.88 14.36
C TYR A 156 12.69 9.76 14.55
N ILE A 157 13.95 9.98 14.16
CA ILE A 157 15.01 8.97 14.28
C ILE A 157 15.32 8.67 15.75
N GLU A 158 15.30 9.67 16.63
CA GLU A 158 15.49 9.48 18.07
C GLU A 158 14.36 8.62 18.68
N GLN A 159 13.11 8.91 18.33
CA GLN A 159 11.97 8.12 18.78
C GLN A 159 12.01 6.70 18.18
N ALA A 160 12.34 6.55 16.91
CA ALA A 160 12.52 5.25 16.28
C ALA A 160 13.63 4.42 16.96
N ALA A 161 14.75 5.06 17.34
CA ALA A 161 15.80 4.39 18.10
C ALA A 161 15.31 3.93 19.47
N LYS A 162 14.58 4.78 20.19
CA LYS A 162 14.00 4.45 21.49
C LYS A 162 13.07 3.25 21.43
N TRP A 163 12.12 3.26 20.48
CA TRP A 163 11.16 2.17 20.33
C TRP A 163 11.80 0.91 19.73
N GLY A 164 12.72 1.06 18.77
CA GLY A 164 13.50 -0.04 18.22
C GLY A 164 14.29 -0.77 19.30
N ASN A 165 14.99 -0.03 20.16
CA ASN A 165 15.68 -0.61 21.31
C ASN A 165 14.74 -1.34 22.26
N ALA A 166 13.57 -0.78 22.57
CA ALA A 166 12.60 -1.43 23.45
C ALA A 166 12.05 -2.74 22.86
N LEU A 167 11.91 -2.81 21.54
CA LEU A 167 11.36 -3.97 20.85
C LEU A 167 12.40 -5.08 20.60
N LEU A 168 13.65 -4.69 20.29
CA LEU A 168 14.71 -5.63 19.92
C LEU A 168 15.66 -5.95 21.08
N HIS A 169 15.57 -5.21 22.20
CA HIS A 169 16.43 -5.47 23.33
C HIS A 169 16.23 -6.88 23.88
N ASP A 170 17.33 -7.59 24.04
CA ASP A 170 17.40 -8.87 24.75
C ASP A 170 18.16 -8.63 26.05
N GLU A 171 17.53 -8.89 27.20
CA GLU A 171 18.12 -8.70 28.52
C GLU A 171 19.43 -9.51 28.73
N GLY A 172 19.68 -10.49 27.87
CA GLY A 172 20.89 -11.34 27.86
C GLY A 172 22.00 -10.88 26.93
N ALA A 173 21.74 -9.88 26.04
CA ALA A 173 22.71 -9.44 25.04
C ALA A 173 23.61 -8.32 25.53
N SER A 174 24.93 -8.48 25.36
CA SER A 174 25.95 -7.49 25.77
C SER A 174 25.98 -6.22 24.91
N SER A 175 25.31 -6.22 23.75
CA SER A 175 25.36 -5.15 22.73
C SER A 175 24.04 -4.43 22.48
N GLY A 176 23.00 -4.69 23.23
CA GLY A 176 21.68 -4.03 23.10
C GLY A 176 20.76 -4.70 22.10
N TRP A 177 21.16 -4.96 20.87
CA TRP A 177 20.38 -5.69 19.85
C TRP A 177 20.99 -7.07 19.62
N SER A 178 20.13 -8.08 19.56
CA SER A 178 20.60 -9.44 19.25
C SER A 178 21.02 -9.51 17.78
N ASP A 179 22.23 -9.98 17.51
CA ASP A 179 22.71 -10.29 16.15
C ASP A 179 21.83 -11.36 15.46
N ASP A 180 20.95 -12.00 16.21
CA ASP A 180 20.01 -13.03 15.78
C ASP A 180 18.59 -12.43 15.66
N SER A 181 18.48 -11.24 15.07
CA SER A 181 17.20 -10.55 14.85
C SER A 181 16.98 -10.23 13.37
N SER A 182 15.72 -10.30 12.94
CA SER A 182 15.30 -9.84 11.62
C SER A 182 14.08 -8.91 11.75
N ILE A 183 13.95 -7.96 10.83
CA ILE A 183 12.85 -6.99 10.81
C ILE A 183 12.10 -7.11 9.49
N LEU A 184 10.80 -7.37 9.61
CA LEU A 184 9.88 -7.32 8.50
C LEU A 184 9.11 -5.99 8.57
N ASN A 185 9.46 -5.08 7.70
CA ASN A 185 8.94 -3.72 7.71
C ASN A 185 7.84 -3.54 6.66
N PHE A 186 6.62 -3.29 7.13
CA PHE A 186 5.46 -2.97 6.29
C PHE A 186 5.27 -1.47 6.11
N ASN A 187 6.16 -0.64 6.68
CA ASN A 187 6.16 0.80 6.47
C ASN A 187 6.94 1.15 5.21
N TYR A 188 6.62 2.28 4.64
CA TYR A 188 7.35 2.87 3.51
C TYR A 188 8.60 3.62 3.96
N THR A 189 8.67 4.02 5.24
CA THR A 189 9.87 4.54 5.89
C THR A 189 10.81 3.41 6.28
N ASN A 190 12.10 3.68 6.36
CA ASN A 190 13.07 2.69 6.80
C ASN A 190 14.11 3.29 7.77
N PRO A 191 13.72 3.59 9.01
CA PRO A 191 14.68 4.11 10.00
C PRO A 191 15.75 3.10 10.39
N TRP A 192 15.51 1.82 10.11
CA TRP A 192 16.41 0.72 10.47
C TRP A 192 17.75 0.79 9.76
N ILE A 193 17.84 1.41 8.56
CA ILE A 193 19.12 1.64 7.85
C ILE A 193 20.07 2.45 8.74
N GLU A 194 19.58 3.49 9.39
CA GLU A 194 20.38 4.33 10.27
C GLU A 194 20.60 3.68 11.64
N LEU A 195 19.56 3.06 12.19
CA LEU A 195 19.56 2.49 13.54
C LEU A 195 20.39 1.21 13.65
N CYS A 196 20.29 0.32 12.67
CA CYS A 196 21.05 -0.95 12.68
C CYS A 196 22.53 -0.72 12.37
N GLY A 197 22.86 0.33 11.64
CA GLY A 197 24.25 0.66 11.29
C GLY A 197 24.97 -0.53 10.66
N LYS A 198 26.01 -1.05 11.36
CA LYS A 198 26.74 -2.26 10.97
C LYS A 198 26.27 -3.54 11.66
N ALA A 199 25.20 -3.47 12.47
CA ALA A 199 24.65 -4.64 13.09
C ALA A 199 24.09 -5.60 12.02
N ALA A 200 24.27 -6.90 12.23
CA ALA A 200 23.86 -7.94 11.28
C ALA A 200 22.35 -8.21 11.28
N VAL A 201 21.53 -7.17 11.52
CA VAL A 201 20.07 -7.26 11.48
C VAL A 201 19.60 -7.24 10.03
N ASP A 202 18.92 -8.29 9.58
CA ASP A 202 18.33 -8.34 8.25
C ASP A 202 16.99 -7.61 8.24
N VAL A 203 16.89 -6.55 7.44
CA VAL A 203 15.69 -5.71 7.32
C VAL A 203 15.10 -5.85 5.93
N ARG A 204 13.80 -6.14 5.86
CA ARG A 204 13.07 -6.25 4.59
C ARG A 204 11.85 -5.36 4.58
N CYS A 205 11.77 -4.45 3.60
CA CYS A 205 10.62 -3.61 3.32
C CYS A 205 9.68 -4.33 2.34
N ILE A 206 8.49 -4.69 2.80
CA ILE A 206 7.56 -5.56 2.05
C ILE A 206 6.83 -4.81 0.95
N HIS A 207 6.51 -3.55 1.17
CA HIS A 207 5.74 -2.72 0.23
C HIS A 207 6.62 -1.69 -0.52
N GLY A 208 7.93 -1.97 -0.58
CA GLY A 208 8.89 -0.99 -1.05
C GLY A 208 9.30 0.01 0.03
N SER A 209 10.08 0.98 -0.34
CA SER A 209 10.56 2.02 0.59
C SER A 209 10.74 3.36 -0.12
N LEU A 210 10.71 4.44 0.66
CA LEU A 210 11.05 5.78 0.15
C LEU A 210 12.50 5.84 -0.33
N ALA A 211 13.41 5.09 0.31
CA ALA A 211 14.82 5.07 -0.03
C ALA A 211 15.08 4.45 -1.42
N ASP A 212 14.25 3.50 -1.81
CA ASP A 212 14.36 2.78 -3.09
C ASP A 212 13.44 3.38 -4.17
N ASP A 213 12.68 4.44 -3.85
CA ASP A 213 11.70 5.10 -4.73
C ASP A 213 10.70 4.11 -5.36
N ASN A 214 10.25 3.12 -4.57
CA ASN A 214 9.42 2.02 -5.05
C ASN A 214 8.23 1.71 -4.14
N VAL A 215 7.61 2.73 -3.58
CA VAL A 215 6.36 2.63 -2.82
C VAL A 215 5.26 2.02 -3.68
N ILE A 216 4.57 1.01 -3.17
CA ILE A 216 3.54 0.26 -3.88
C ILE A 216 2.27 0.19 -3.06
N PHE A 217 1.15 0.62 -3.66
CA PHE A 217 -0.19 0.29 -3.21
C PHE A 217 -0.72 -0.90 -4.02
N GLY A 218 -1.55 -1.71 -3.40
CA GLY A 218 -2.17 -2.84 -4.09
C GLY A 218 -3.04 -3.66 -3.16
N MET A 219 -3.88 -4.48 -3.75
CA MET A 219 -4.75 -5.39 -3.01
C MET A 219 -4.10 -6.77 -2.83
N ASP A 220 -4.40 -7.45 -1.73
CA ASP A 220 -4.11 -8.86 -1.53
C ASP A 220 -5.36 -9.68 -1.86
N ALA A 221 -5.48 -10.08 -3.11
CA ALA A 221 -6.58 -10.93 -3.57
C ALA A 221 -6.02 -12.06 -4.42
N HIS A 222 -5.81 -13.21 -3.81
CA HIS A 222 -5.25 -14.38 -4.49
C HIS A 222 -6.00 -14.74 -5.78
N LYS A 223 -7.34 -14.68 -5.76
CA LYS A 223 -8.18 -14.94 -6.93
C LYS A 223 -8.07 -13.87 -8.01
N ALA A 224 -7.72 -12.63 -7.66
CA ALA A 224 -7.56 -11.55 -8.62
C ALA A 224 -6.35 -11.74 -9.56
N MET A 225 -5.43 -12.66 -9.23
CA MET A 225 -4.33 -13.03 -10.12
C MET A 225 -4.79 -13.73 -11.41
N GLU A 226 -5.99 -14.29 -11.43
CA GLU A 226 -6.60 -14.93 -12.60
C GLU A 226 -7.39 -13.96 -13.48
N ASP A 227 -7.65 -12.75 -12.98
CA ASP A 227 -8.39 -11.69 -13.69
C ASP A 227 -7.41 -10.71 -14.36
N ASP A 228 -7.52 -10.55 -15.68
CA ASP A 228 -6.61 -9.72 -16.46
C ASP A 228 -6.72 -8.22 -16.14
N VAL A 229 -7.88 -7.76 -15.67
CA VAL A 229 -8.10 -6.36 -15.25
C VAL A 229 -7.57 -6.12 -13.84
N ALA A 230 -7.82 -7.04 -12.91
CA ALA A 230 -7.48 -6.91 -11.51
C ALA A 230 -6.02 -7.27 -11.18
N ARG A 231 -5.44 -8.26 -11.89
CA ARG A 231 -4.07 -8.75 -11.66
C ARG A 231 -3.02 -7.64 -11.56
N PRO A 232 -2.98 -6.61 -12.44
CA PRO A 232 -1.99 -5.54 -12.37
C PRO A 232 -2.05 -4.68 -11.11
N PHE A 233 -3.11 -4.81 -10.31
CA PHE A 233 -3.31 -4.09 -9.05
C PHE A 233 -3.05 -4.94 -7.80
N THR A 234 -2.72 -6.22 -7.98
CA THR A 234 -2.35 -7.07 -6.85
C THR A 234 -0.94 -6.74 -6.36
N LYS A 235 -0.73 -6.75 -5.04
CA LYS A 235 0.59 -6.56 -4.42
C LYS A 235 1.62 -7.51 -4.99
N ALA A 236 1.27 -8.79 -5.17
CA ALA A 236 2.16 -9.80 -5.71
C ALA A 236 2.66 -9.45 -7.12
N TYR A 237 1.77 -9.03 -8.01
CA TYR A 237 2.14 -8.61 -9.37
C TYR A 237 3.01 -7.35 -9.35
N ARG A 238 2.62 -6.34 -8.58
CA ARG A 238 3.31 -5.05 -8.52
C ARG A 238 4.72 -5.16 -7.91
N ILE A 239 4.89 -6.01 -6.91
CA ILE A 239 6.20 -6.31 -6.34
C ILE A 239 7.12 -6.91 -7.40
N LEU A 240 6.62 -7.87 -8.20
CA LEU A 240 7.39 -8.48 -9.28
C LEU A 240 7.70 -7.47 -10.40
N GLU A 241 6.73 -6.66 -10.80
CA GLU A 241 6.87 -5.65 -11.86
C GLU A 241 7.91 -4.57 -11.47
N ASN A 242 7.90 -4.13 -10.23
CA ASN A 242 8.78 -3.07 -9.74
C ASN A 242 10.12 -3.57 -9.17
N GLY A 243 10.36 -4.89 -9.20
CA GLY A 243 11.60 -5.46 -8.71
C GLY A 243 11.80 -5.30 -7.19
N VAL A 244 10.71 -5.10 -6.44
CA VAL A 244 10.78 -5.00 -4.98
C VAL A 244 11.21 -6.34 -4.39
N GLN A 245 12.31 -6.34 -3.67
CA GLN A 245 12.95 -7.55 -3.14
C GLN A 245 12.23 -8.13 -1.88
N GLY A 246 10.94 -7.97 -1.75
CA GLY A 246 10.28 -8.29 -0.49
C GLY A 246 9.57 -9.65 -0.41
N SER A 247 8.96 -10.11 -1.49
CA SER A 247 8.00 -11.23 -1.37
C SER A 247 8.62 -12.62 -1.23
N SER A 248 9.75 -12.88 -1.87
CA SER A 248 10.48 -14.16 -1.67
C SER A 248 11.22 -14.20 -0.34
N ASP A 249 11.46 -13.04 0.25
CA ASP A 249 12.29 -12.88 1.43
C ASP A 249 11.49 -12.90 2.74
N ALA A 250 10.18 -12.60 2.73
CA ALA A 250 9.34 -12.79 3.91
C ALA A 250 9.38 -14.24 4.42
N ARG A 251 9.34 -15.21 3.49
CA ARG A 251 9.54 -16.63 3.85
C ARG A 251 10.95 -16.92 4.35
N ARG A 252 11.97 -16.31 3.73
CA ARG A 252 13.37 -16.53 4.13
C ARG A 252 13.67 -15.95 5.50
N LEU A 253 13.06 -14.81 5.87
CA LEU A 253 13.23 -14.23 7.21
C LEU A 253 12.52 -15.04 8.28
N ALA A 254 11.32 -15.55 7.98
CA ALA A 254 10.61 -16.44 8.88
C ALA A 254 11.28 -17.83 8.94
N TRP A 255 11.92 -18.23 7.84
CA TRP A 255 12.51 -19.55 7.68
C TRP A 255 14.03 -19.47 7.52
N ARG A 256 14.74 -19.03 8.55
CA ARG A 256 16.17 -19.26 8.69
C ARG A 256 16.41 -20.71 9.14
N TYR A 257 16.03 -21.67 8.31
CA TYR A 257 16.36 -23.06 8.55
C TYR A 257 17.73 -23.38 7.94
N ASP A 258 18.76 -23.46 8.77
CA ASP A 258 19.97 -24.19 8.44
C ASP A 258 19.85 -25.57 9.10
N PRO A 259 19.76 -26.69 8.32
CA PRO A 259 19.64 -28.03 8.86
C PRO A 259 20.87 -28.46 9.70
N TYR A 260 21.93 -27.67 9.67
CA TYR A 260 23.18 -27.95 10.39
C TYR A 260 23.38 -27.05 11.63
N GLU A 261 22.53 -26.02 11.83
CA GLU A 261 22.58 -25.16 13.01
C GLU A 261 21.25 -25.18 13.75
N GLU A 262 21.21 -25.84 14.92
CA GLU A 262 20.00 -25.93 15.77
C GLU A 262 19.44 -24.59 16.24
N ASN A 263 20.20 -23.49 16.14
CA ASN A 263 19.83 -22.17 16.68
C ASN A 263 19.19 -21.23 15.66
N THR A 264 18.88 -21.67 14.44
CA THR A 264 18.40 -20.78 13.35
C THR A 264 16.89 -20.64 13.30
N ARG A 265 16.13 -21.37 14.13
CA ARG A 265 14.67 -21.28 14.14
C ARG A 265 14.21 -19.99 14.81
N THR A 266 13.24 -19.32 14.18
CA THR A 266 12.55 -18.18 14.80
C THR A 266 11.79 -18.68 16.02
N GLY A 267 12.20 -18.23 17.20
CA GLY A 267 11.59 -18.62 18.46
C GLY A 267 10.68 -17.55 19.04
N ILE A 268 10.81 -16.30 18.55
CA ILE A 268 10.00 -15.18 19.02
C ILE A 268 9.54 -14.38 17.79
N ILE A 269 8.23 -14.14 17.68
CA ILE A 269 7.65 -13.17 16.75
C ILE A 269 7.07 -12.03 17.56
N LYS A 270 7.53 -10.81 17.29
CA LYS A 270 6.99 -9.58 17.87
C LYS A 270 6.29 -8.81 16.76
N ILE A 271 5.06 -8.36 17.00
CA ILE A 271 4.27 -7.55 16.07
C ILE A 271 3.99 -6.21 16.73
N PHE A 272 4.36 -5.12 16.07
CA PHE A 272 4.14 -3.78 16.59
C PHE A 272 3.58 -2.84 15.53
N GLY A 273 2.47 -2.18 15.83
CA GLY A 273 1.89 -1.16 14.98
C GLY A 273 1.31 -1.65 13.66
N HIS A 274 1.10 -2.96 13.50
CA HIS A 274 0.48 -3.55 12.33
C HIS A 274 -0.97 -3.94 12.61
N SER A 275 -1.90 -3.60 11.70
CA SER A 275 -3.33 -3.84 11.86
C SER A 275 -3.74 -5.31 11.63
N LEU A 276 -2.86 -6.12 11.03
CA LEU A 276 -3.17 -7.48 10.53
C LEU A 276 -4.37 -7.48 9.56
N ALA A 277 -4.50 -6.42 8.78
CA ALA A 277 -5.59 -6.26 7.83
C ALA A 277 -5.55 -7.30 6.71
N ALA A 278 -6.69 -7.52 6.05
CA ALA A 278 -6.84 -8.47 4.97
C ALA A 278 -5.88 -8.24 3.80
N ALA A 279 -5.46 -7.00 3.58
CA ALA A 279 -4.53 -6.62 2.53
C ALA A 279 -3.11 -7.22 2.66
N ASP A 280 -2.76 -7.74 3.85
CA ASP A 280 -1.46 -8.37 4.13
C ASP A 280 -1.60 -9.82 4.61
N TYR A 281 -2.80 -10.39 4.51
CA TYR A 281 -3.10 -11.72 5.06
C TYR A 281 -2.17 -12.81 4.53
N SER A 282 -1.85 -12.81 3.24
CA SER A 282 -1.00 -13.81 2.60
C SER A 282 0.43 -13.85 3.18
N TYR A 283 0.95 -12.70 3.62
CA TYR A 283 2.26 -12.63 4.29
C TYR A 283 2.21 -13.28 5.66
N PHE A 284 1.20 -12.94 6.46
CA PHE A 284 1.03 -13.53 7.80
C PHE A 284 0.78 -15.03 7.73
N GLN A 285 -0.07 -15.47 6.81
CA GLN A 285 -0.28 -16.89 6.57
C GLN A 285 1.06 -17.60 6.26
N SER A 286 1.85 -17.05 5.34
CA SER A 286 3.14 -17.61 4.97
C SER A 286 4.14 -17.66 6.15
N ILE A 287 4.12 -16.65 7.02
CA ILE A 287 4.96 -16.60 8.22
C ILE A 287 4.52 -17.66 9.22
N PHE A 288 3.23 -17.72 9.55
CA PHE A 288 2.71 -18.65 10.56
C PHE A 288 2.75 -20.12 10.11
N ASP A 289 2.58 -20.38 8.81
CA ASP A 289 2.71 -21.74 8.25
C ASP A 289 4.17 -22.24 8.26
N THR A 290 5.14 -21.32 8.36
CA THR A 290 6.59 -21.67 8.33
C THR A 290 7.21 -21.77 9.71
N VAL A 291 6.63 -21.13 10.71
CA VAL A 291 7.14 -21.13 12.08
C VAL A 291 6.43 -22.21 12.89
N ASP A 292 7.20 -23.12 13.49
CA ASP A 292 6.69 -24.13 14.42
C ASP A 292 6.32 -23.41 15.72
N LEU A 293 5.03 -23.12 15.89
CA LEU A 293 4.50 -22.40 17.05
C LEU A 293 4.16 -23.32 18.23
N TYR A 294 4.50 -24.62 18.17
CA TYR A 294 4.18 -25.63 19.19
C TYR A 294 5.42 -26.28 19.79
#